data_417849d299eee547b6b17c832b3d61ca
#
_entry.id   417849d299eee547b6b17c832b3d61ca
#
_cell.length_a   1.000
_cell.length_b   1.000
_cell.length_c   1.000
_cell.angle_alpha   90.00
_cell.angle_beta   90.00
_cell.angle_gamma   90.00
#
_symmetry.space_group_name_H-M   'P 1'
#
loop_
_entity.id
_entity.type
_entity.pdbx_description
1 polymer ?
#
loop_
_entity_poly.entity_id
_entity_poly.type
_entity_poly.pdbx_seq_one_letter_code
_entity_poly.pdbx_strand_id
1 'polypeptide(L)'
;MRSAEIDLRIEGADGYVLTGKNQMGQISRDPLDLAAQARSEHHYPDGYALYLGTLFAPTQDRDVPGGGFTHKVGDRVTISTARLGTLENIVTTSRDAPPWTMGIAELFRNLASRGLIDRI
;
A
#
# COMPACT_ATOMS: atom_id res chain seq x y z
N MET A 1 -4.28 -9.96 13.37
CA MET A 1 -4.58 -9.12 12.20
C MET A 1 -5.56 -8.01 12.54
N ARG A 2 -6.74 -8.26 13.09
CA ARG A 2 -7.77 -7.24 13.41
C ARG A 2 -7.32 -6.13 14.38
N SER A 3 -6.34 -6.39 15.24
CA SER A 3 -5.78 -5.41 16.17
C SER A 3 -4.68 -4.53 15.57
N ALA A 4 -4.38 -4.66 14.27
CA ALA A 4 -3.37 -3.83 13.63
C ALA A 4 -3.88 -2.40 13.48
N GLU A 5 -3.10 -1.45 13.98
CA GLU A 5 -3.27 -0.04 13.74
C GLU A 5 -2.40 0.37 12.56
N ILE A 6 -2.92 1.26 11.74
CA ILE A 6 -2.23 1.79 10.55
C ILE A 6 -2.23 3.31 10.69
N ASP A 7 -1.06 3.88 10.66
CA ASP A 7 -0.85 5.33 10.67
C ASP A 7 -0.50 5.79 9.24
N LEU A 8 -1.17 6.85 8.80
CA LEU A 8 -0.87 7.56 7.56
C LEU A 8 -0.33 8.94 7.89
N ARG A 9 0.73 9.35 7.21
CA ARG A 9 1.25 10.71 7.23
C ARG A 9 1.60 11.15 5.82
N ILE A 10 1.13 12.33 5.45
CA ILE A 10 1.44 12.98 4.17
C ILE A 10 2.07 14.32 4.50
N GLU A 11 3.24 14.58 3.92
CA GLU A 11 4.01 15.81 4.11
C GLU A 11 4.30 16.43 2.76
N GLY A 12 3.83 17.64 2.55
CA GLY A 12 4.08 18.43 1.35
C GLY A 12 5.27 19.36 1.52
N ALA A 13 5.98 19.67 0.44
CA ALA A 13 7.05 20.66 0.42
C ALA A 13 6.56 22.09 0.74
N ASP A 14 5.26 22.31 0.62
CA ASP A 14 4.56 23.55 0.98
C ASP A 14 4.26 23.67 2.48
N GLY A 15 4.73 22.73 3.30
CA GLY A 15 4.48 22.66 4.74
C GLY A 15 3.15 22.01 5.11
N TYR A 16 2.39 21.53 4.13
CA TYR A 16 1.16 20.79 4.40
C TYR A 16 1.47 19.48 5.13
N VAL A 17 0.68 19.18 6.17
CA VAL A 17 0.77 17.91 6.89
C VAL A 17 -0.64 17.37 7.10
N LEU A 18 -0.87 16.15 6.66
CA LEU A 18 -2.07 15.38 6.97
C LEU A 18 -1.67 14.12 7.72
N THR A 19 -2.41 13.81 8.77
CA THR A 19 -2.25 12.54 9.50
C THR A 19 -3.59 11.82 9.57
N GLY A 20 -3.54 10.50 9.48
CA GLY A 20 -4.71 9.65 9.64
C GLY A 20 -4.33 8.39 10.40
N LYS A 21 -5.30 7.85 11.13
CA LYS A 21 -5.12 6.61 11.89
C LYS A 21 -6.35 5.73 11.70
N ASN A 22 -6.13 4.46 11.44
CA ASN A 22 -7.18 3.47 11.30
C ASN A 22 -6.79 2.15 11.94
N GLN A 23 -7.79 1.33 12.22
CA GLN A 23 -7.61 -0.01 12.76
C GLN A 23 -8.23 -1.05 11.82
N MET A 24 -7.54 -2.15 11.61
CA MET A 24 -8.06 -3.26 10.82
C MET A 24 -9.36 -3.85 11.38
N GLY A 25 -9.65 -3.63 12.67
CA GLY A 25 -10.93 -4.02 13.28
C GLY A 25 -12.13 -3.26 12.76
N GLN A 26 -11.92 -2.12 12.10
CA GLN A 26 -12.98 -1.25 11.55
C GLN A 26 -13.39 -1.63 10.11
N ILE A 27 -12.71 -2.59 9.49
CA ILE A 27 -13.10 -3.08 8.17
C ILE A 27 -14.49 -3.71 8.22
N SER A 28 -15.34 -3.39 7.26
CA SER A 28 -16.76 -3.79 7.23
C SER A 28 -16.95 -5.31 7.09
N ARG A 29 -16.05 -5.99 6.39
CA ARG A 29 -16.05 -7.45 6.23
C ARG A 29 -14.79 -8.06 6.79
N ASP A 30 -14.91 -9.26 7.37
CA ASP A 30 -13.78 -10.00 7.89
C ASP A 30 -12.79 -10.37 6.77
N PRO A 31 -11.48 -10.11 6.92
CA PRO A 31 -10.49 -10.55 5.94
C PRO A 31 -10.51 -12.06 5.64
N LEU A 32 -10.85 -12.89 6.63
CA LEU A 32 -10.98 -14.35 6.42
C LEU A 32 -12.22 -14.70 5.58
N ASP A 33 -13.33 -13.97 5.77
CA ASP A 33 -14.53 -14.12 4.96
C ASP A 33 -14.25 -13.69 3.50
N LEU A 34 -13.57 -12.57 3.31
CA LEU A 34 -13.16 -12.11 1.97
C LEU A 34 -12.23 -13.12 1.28
N ALA A 35 -11.28 -13.71 2.03
CA ALA A 35 -10.40 -14.73 1.51
C ALA A 35 -11.15 -16.03 1.17
N ALA A 36 -12.12 -16.42 2.00
CA ALA A 36 -12.98 -17.57 1.74
C ALA A 36 -13.82 -17.36 0.48
N GLN A 37 -14.40 -16.17 0.31
CA GLN A 37 -15.17 -15.83 -0.87
C GLN A 37 -14.32 -15.79 -2.15
N ALA A 38 -13.11 -15.22 -2.09
CA ALA A 38 -12.19 -15.21 -3.24
C ALA A 38 -11.83 -16.63 -3.72
N ARG A 39 -11.86 -17.62 -2.82
CA ARG A 39 -11.52 -19.01 -3.10
C ARG A 39 -12.71 -19.90 -3.39
N SER A 40 -13.95 -19.42 -3.26
CA SER A 40 -15.15 -20.28 -3.33
C SER A 40 -15.28 -21.01 -4.66
N GLU A 41 -14.94 -20.35 -5.77
CA GLU A 41 -15.11 -20.87 -7.13
C GLU A 41 -13.78 -20.93 -7.92
N HIS A 42 -12.64 -20.61 -7.28
CA HIS A 42 -11.35 -20.55 -7.93
C HIS A 42 -10.27 -21.32 -7.19
N HIS A 43 -9.36 -21.90 -7.96
CA HIS A 43 -8.20 -22.62 -7.46
C HIS A 43 -6.95 -21.77 -7.66
N TYR A 44 -6.14 -21.67 -6.61
CA TYR A 44 -4.88 -20.92 -6.61
C TYR A 44 -3.75 -21.85 -6.13
N PRO A 45 -3.21 -22.73 -7.00
CA PRO A 45 -2.24 -23.75 -6.60
C PRO A 45 -0.96 -23.16 -6.00
N ASP A 46 -0.56 -21.97 -6.47
CA ASP A 46 0.64 -21.28 -6.00
C ASP A 46 0.32 -20.19 -4.94
N GLY A 47 -0.92 -20.17 -4.43
CA GLY A 47 -1.38 -19.11 -3.53
C GLY A 47 -1.83 -17.85 -4.26
N TYR A 48 -2.21 -16.83 -3.47
CA TYR A 48 -2.64 -15.54 -4.01
C TYR A 48 -2.44 -14.43 -2.99
N ALA A 49 -2.39 -13.19 -3.45
CA ALA A 49 -2.42 -12.01 -2.62
C ALA A 49 -3.78 -11.29 -2.78
N LEU A 50 -4.46 -11.06 -1.67
CA LEU A 50 -5.72 -10.33 -1.63
C LEU A 50 -5.49 -8.93 -1.06
N TYR A 51 -5.70 -7.91 -1.88
CA TYR A 51 -5.68 -6.52 -1.45
C TYR A 51 -7.04 -6.13 -0.88
N LEU A 52 -7.07 -5.69 0.35
CA LEU A 52 -8.32 -5.37 1.07
C LEU A 52 -8.81 -3.94 0.82
N GLY A 53 -8.16 -3.19 -0.03
CA GLY A 53 -8.45 -1.79 -0.30
C GLY A 53 -7.81 -0.84 0.72
N THR A 54 -8.27 0.40 0.73
CA THR A 54 -7.78 1.42 1.66
C THR A 54 -8.69 1.53 2.88
N LEU A 55 -8.10 1.68 4.06
CA LEU A 55 -8.83 1.96 5.31
C LEU A 55 -8.99 3.46 5.58
N PHE A 56 -8.21 4.30 4.91
CA PHE A 56 -8.22 5.73 5.10
C PHE A 56 -8.19 6.44 3.75
N ALA A 57 -9.18 7.30 3.52
CA ALA A 57 -9.17 8.25 2.41
C ALA A 57 -9.00 9.67 2.98
N PRO A 58 -8.02 10.45 2.54
CA PRO A 58 -7.89 11.84 2.95
C PRO A 58 -9.14 12.63 2.57
N THR A 59 -9.75 13.29 3.56
CA THR A 59 -10.94 14.13 3.37
C THR A 59 -10.70 15.59 3.78
N GLN A 60 -9.54 15.85 4.37
CA GLN A 60 -9.15 17.20 4.78
C GLN A 60 -8.83 18.03 3.55
N ASP A 61 -9.39 19.23 3.49
CA ASP A 61 -9.09 20.17 2.42
C ASP A 61 -7.61 20.53 2.36
N ARG A 62 -7.11 20.69 1.12
CA ARG A 62 -5.79 21.24 0.85
C ARG A 62 -5.94 22.45 -0.07
N ASP A 63 -5.14 23.50 0.17
CA ASP A 63 -5.10 24.77 -0.55
C ASP A 63 -6.29 25.69 -0.27
N VAL A 64 -7.54 25.27 -0.54
CA VAL A 64 -8.72 26.10 -0.34
C VAL A 64 -9.83 25.34 0.38
N PRO A 65 -10.60 26.02 1.24
CA PRO A 65 -11.75 25.38 1.90
C PRO A 65 -12.76 24.85 0.89
N GLY A 66 -13.22 23.62 1.09
CA GLY A 66 -14.14 22.91 0.19
C GLY A 66 -13.48 22.36 -1.09
N GLY A 67 -12.17 22.52 -1.26
CA GLY A 67 -11.44 22.01 -2.43
C GLY A 67 -11.11 20.51 -2.36
N GLY A 68 -11.25 19.91 -1.20
CA GLY A 68 -10.87 18.52 -0.98
C GLY A 68 -9.36 18.29 -0.95
N PHE A 69 -8.98 17.01 -0.96
CA PHE A 69 -7.58 16.61 -0.93
C PHE A 69 -7.10 16.20 -2.32
N THR A 70 -5.90 16.65 -2.67
CA THR A 70 -5.16 16.20 -3.86
C THR A 70 -3.67 16.11 -3.51
N HIS A 71 -3.02 15.02 -3.91
CA HIS A 71 -1.57 14.91 -3.83
C HIS A 71 -0.87 15.90 -4.75
N LYS A 72 0.23 16.47 -4.28
CA LYS A 72 1.17 17.24 -5.12
C LYS A 72 2.43 16.44 -5.38
N VAL A 73 3.07 16.68 -6.51
CA VAL A 73 4.39 16.12 -6.81
C VAL A 73 5.37 16.53 -5.71
N GLY A 74 6.13 15.58 -5.19
CA GLY A 74 7.05 15.78 -4.08
C GLY A 74 6.45 15.50 -2.69
N ASP A 75 5.16 15.26 -2.58
CA ASP A 75 4.57 14.82 -1.30
C ASP A 75 5.21 13.51 -0.84
N ARG A 76 5.60 13.46 0.42
CA ARG A 76 6.04 12.24 1.09
C ARG A 76 4.85 11.58 1.75
N VAL A 77 4.55 10.37 1.33
CA VAL A 77 3.47 9.55 1.90
C VAL A 77 4.08 8.42 2.70
N THR A 78 3.81 8.41 3.99
CA THR A 78 4.29 7.38 4.92
C THR A 78 3.11 6.60 5.47
N ILE A 79 3.13 5.29 5.32
CA ILE A 79 2.16 4.35 5.92
C ILE A 79 2.93 3.44 6.84
N SER A 80 2.54 3.38 8.11
CA SER A 80 3.27 2.61 9.11
C SER A 80 2.35 1.79 10.01
N THR A 81 2.89 0.71 10.52
CA THR A 81 2.28 -0.12 11.54
C THR A 81 3.36 -0.75 12.41
N ALA A 82 3.14 -0.80 13.70
CA ALA A 82 4.14 -1.25 14.67
C ALA A 82 4.71 -2.65 14.39
N ARG A 83 3.94 -3.54 13.73
CA ARG A 83 4.33 -4.94 13.49
C ARG A 83 4.94 -5.18 12.12
N LEU A 84 4.57 -4.41 11.10
CA LEU A 84 4.99 -4.63 9.72
C LEU A 84 6.02 -3.61 9.24
N GLY A 85 6.26 -2.54 10.04
CA GLY A 85 7.19 -1.48 9.68
C GLY A 85 6.53 -0.36 8.89
N THR A 86 7.33 0.30 8.08
CA THR A 86 6.97 1.54 7.38
C THR A 86 7.15 1.41 5.89
N LEU A 87 6.16 1.84 5.14
CA LEU A 87 6.20 2.05 3.70
C LEU A 87 6.23 3.57 3.45
N GLU A 88 7.22 4.04 2.70
CA GLU A 88 7.38 5.43 2.34
C GLU A 88 7.49 5.59 0.83
N ASN A 89 6.74 6.55 0.28
CA ASN A 89 6.75 6.87 -1.14
C ASN A 89 6.75 8.38 -1.34
N ILE A 90 7.35 8.81 -2.45
CA ILE A 90 7.31 10.20 -2.93
C ILE A 90 6.38 10.25 -4.14
N VAL A 91 5.42 11.17 -4.11
CA VAL A 91 4.50 11.38 -5.23
C VAL A 91 5.25 11.98 -6.42
N THR A 92 5.11 11.36 -7.58
CA THR A 92 5.68 11.85 -8.84
C THR A 92 4.71 11.61 -9.99
N THR A 93 5.02 12.14 -11.18
CA THR A 93 4.26 11.82 -12.40
C THR A 93 4.76 10.52 -13.01
N SER A 94 3.93 9.84 -13.79
CA SER A 94 4.34 8.63 -14.52
C SER A 94 5.48 8.90 -15.50
N ARG A 95 5.60 10.13 -16.01
CA ARG A 95 6.66 10.56 -16.93
C ARG A 95 8.01 10.63 -16.21
N ASP A 96 8.02 11.12 -14.97
CA ASP A 96 9.23 11.42 -14.21
C ASP A 96 9.61 10.27 -13.26
N ALA A 97 8.76 9.25 -13.17
CA ALA A 97 9.04 8.06 -12.38
C ALA A 97 10.24 7.28 -12.94
N PRO A 98 11.15 6.77 -12.10
CA PRO A 98 12.22 5.91 -12.55
C PRO A 98 11.69 4.71 -13.34
N PRO A 99 12.38 4.24 -14.40
CA PRO A 99 11.98 3.03 -15.10
C PRO A 99 11.86 1.84 -14.15
N TRP A 100 10.80 1.06 -14.33
CA TRP A 100 10.65 -0.17 -13.58
C TRP A 100 11.64 -1.23 -14.09
N THR A 101 12.54 -1.66 -13.23
CA THR A 101 13.56 -2.66 -13.54
C THR A 101 13.29 -4.02 -12.93
N MET A 102 12.37 -4.11 -11.93
CA MET A 102 12.06 -5.35 -11.22
C MET A 102 10.85 -6.06 -11.83
N GLY A 103 11.01 -6.63 -13.01
CA GLY A 103 10.01 -7.51 -13.62
C GLY A 103 10.11 -8.95 -13.11
N ILE A 104 9.23 -9.83 -13.60
CA ILE A 104 9.17 -11.24 -13.16
C ILE A 104 10.49 -11.97 -13.37
N ALA A 105 11.19 -11.71 -14.46
CA ALA A 105 12.49 -12.35 -14.73
C ALA A 105 13.55 -11.92 -13.70
N GLU A 106 13.57 -10.66 -13.32
CA GLU A 106 14.48 -10.18 -12.27
C GLU A 106 14.11 -10.74 -10.89
N LEU A 107 12.82 -10.91 -10.60
CA LEU A 107 12.38 -11.57 -9.37
C LEU A 107 12.94 -13.00 -9.32
N PHE A 108 12.79 -13.80 -10.37
CA PHE A 108 13.32 -15.16 -10.41
C PHE A 108 14.84 -15.19 -10.29
N ARG A 109 15.57 -14.30 -10.97
CA ARG A 109 17.03 -14.19 -10.82
C ARG A 109 17.42 -13.85 -9.38
N ASN A 110 16.74 -12.92 -8.75
CA ASN A 110 16.99 -12.56 -7.35
C ASN A 110 16.74 -13.75 -6.41
N LEU A 111 15.61 -14.45 -6.57
CA LEU A 111 15.30 -15.61 -5.76
C LEU A 111 16.31 -16.74 -5.95
N ALA A 112 16.72 -17.03 -7.19
CA ALA A 112 17.73 -18.04 -7.50
C ALA A 112 19.11 -17.68 -6.94
N SER A 113 19.50 -16.40 -7.01
CA SER A 113 20.78 -15.94 -6.44
C SER A 113 20.84 -16.05 -4.93
N ARG A 114 19.69 -16.05 -4.26
CA ARG A 114 19.54 -16.24 -2.80
C ARG A 114 19.30 -17.69 -2.39
N GLY A 115 19.27 -18.61 -3.35
CA GLY A 115 19.00 -20.04 -3.08
C GLY A 115 17.59 -20.34 -2.60
N LEU A 116 16.62 -19.47 -2.91
CA LEU A 116 15.21 -19.62 -2.52
C LEU A 116 14.39 -20.39 -3.56
N ILE A 117 14.90 -20.53 -4.75
CA ILE A 117 14.38 -21.40 -5.83
C ILE A 117 15.55 -22.05 -6.56
N ASP A 118 15.30 -23.21 -7.17
CA ASP A 118 16.29 -23.84 -8.03
C ASP A 118 16.55 -22.97 -9.29
N ARG A 119 17.77 -23.09 -9.82
CA ARG A 119 18.07 -22.43 -11.11
C ARG A 119 17.22 -23.06 -12.20
N ILE A 120 16.44 -22.21 -12.86
CA ILE A 120 15.68 -22.56 -14.05
C ILE A 120 16.64 -22.60 -15.25
#